data_1c1bec1c5981a76cee7212141962ca19
#
_entry.id   1c1bec1c5981a76cee7212141962ca19
#
_cell.length_a   1.000
_cell.length_b   1.000
_cell.length_c   1.000
_cell.angle_alpha   90.00
_cell.angle_beta   90.00
_cell.angle_gamma   90.00
#
_symmetry.space_group_name_H-M   'P 1'
#
loop_
_entity.id
_entity.type
_entity.pdbx_description
1 polymer ?
#
loop_
_entity_poly.entity_id
_entity_poly.type
_entity_poly.pdbx_seq_one_letter_code
_entity_poly.pdbx_strand_id
1 'polypeptide(L)'
;MLRRQRPGIEACAGGSLRIPRGLTRGDFGPGLHGSSHYQSQDAMGAMRGGESTGAESARQQGLKWLVRRGLRRLYYRTPLRWRGLLLRFAFRLRPGWFRHHPSFQQQWVNMLDPAGTGLTVLSEAEDGPVQAPGRIALHCHLFYADLLDEFLGQLQAMPYPFDLYVSVPTGELAGRCSKAFGALATVRQLKVSVVANRGRDIAPMLVEFGAALAGYDFIGHIQSKKSLYNGGATQGWREYLLQGLLGSPENVRRIFGLFQQDPGLGMIYPQTHVSVPYYAFSWLANRDQGAWLCSRLGMAMPADYFDFPAGSMFWARGESLRPLFELQLGLGDFPPEQGQTDGTTAHALERLLGWVPTARGYRTCIIADAVHPSWSPFRVDQQYLARSSATFDRIEQDASLRLVAFDIFDTLLVRPLLEADHTKQLIALRLGREDGALFSRCRGPAEEQARQRAGRDVGLTEIYRQFQRLSGCDEQRLARIRAEEEAVEIASVSPRVEVVALLRRAVAAGRRVILISDMFLERPVIETMLARHNIGGWQQLYLSCELGVRKDDGRLYDLMLA
;
A
#
# COMPACT_ATOMS: atom_id res chain seq x y z
N MET A 1 51.48 -11.08 32.75
CA MET A 1 50.93 -10.31 33.87
C MET A 1 50.02 -9.23 33.35
N LEU A 2 48.90 -9.01 34.01
CA LEU A 2 47.81 -8.07 33.76
C LEU A 2 46.73 -8.52 32.74
N ARG A 3 45.77 -9.32 33.26
CA ARG A 3 44.41 -9.48 32.76
C ARG A 3 43.66 -8.16 32.95
N ARG A 4 43.05 -7.62 31.86
CA ARG A 4 41.99 -6.62 31.97
C ARG A 4 40.64 -7.33 31.85
N GLN A 5 39.85 -7.23 32.89
CA GLN A 5 38.46 -7.65 32.98
C GLN A 5 37.58 -6.74 32.08
N ARG A 6 36.68 -7.37 31.35
CA ARG A 6 35.54 -6.69 30.70
C ARG A 6 34.35 -6.69 31.68
N PRO A 7 33.61 -5.61 31.84
CA PRO A 7 32.37 -5.65 32.60
C PRO A 7 31.28 -6.33 31.80
N GLY A 8 30.52 -7.21 32.47
CA GLY A 8 29.38 -7.93 31.92
C GLY A 8 28.19 -7.00 31.65
N ILE A 9 27.50 -7.26 30.54
CA ILE A 9 26.18 -6.71 30.26
C ILE A 9 25.18 -7.74 30.78
N GLU A 10 24.51 -7.39 31.89
CA GLU A 10 23.33 -8.13 32.35
C GLU A 10 22.14 -7.85 31.45
N ALA A 11 21.57 -8.92 30.92
CA ALA A 11 20.32 -8.89 30.19
C ALA A 11 19.17 -8.71 31.18
N CYS A 12 18.45 -7.60 31.11
CA CYS A 12 17.17 -7.46 31.78
C CYS A 12 16.07 -8.13 30.93
N ALA A 13 15.55 -9.20 31.50
CA ALA A 13 14.42 -9.96 30.97
C ALA A 13 13.10 -9.17 31.08
N GLY A 14 12.31 -9.28 30.04
CA GLY A 14 10.84 -9.41 30.00
C GLY A 14 9.99 -8.53 30.91
N GLY A 15 9.44 -7.47 30.34
CA GLY A 15 8.25 -6.79 30.85
C GLY A 15 7.15 -6.83 29.81
N SER A 16 6.28 -7.83 29.85
CA SER A 16 5.06 -7.86 29.06
C SER A 16 4.08 -6.81 29.57
N LEU A 17 3.77 -5.81 28.75
CA LEU A 17 2.66 -4.89 29.00
C LEU A 17 1.33 -5.64 28.87
N ARG A 18 0.72 -5.98 30.00
CA ARG A 18 -0.67 -6.40 30.08
C ARG A 18 -1.57 -5.17 29.92
N ILE A 19 -2.30 -5.10 28.82
CA ILE A 19 -3.39 -4.14 28.64
C ILE A 19 -4.55 -4.60 29.55
N PRO A 20 -5.12 -3.72 30.41
CA PRO A 20 -6.29 -4.07 31.20
C PRO A 20 -7.50 -4.30 30.28
N ARG A 21 -8.13 -5.47 30.39
CA ARG A 21 -9.45 -5.76 29.82
C ARG A 21 -10.50 -4.95 30.60
N GLY A 22 -11.14 -3.99 29.98
CA GLY A 22 -12.27 -3.31 30.59
C GLY A 22 -12.57 -1.92 30.07
N LEU A 23 -12.75 -1.76 28.76
CA LEU A 23 -13.43 -0.59 28.19
C LEU A 23 -14.47 -1.07 27.18
N THR A 24 -15.73 -0.95 27.56
CA THR A 24 -16.89 -1.25 26.75
C THR A 24 -17.10 -0.16 25.69
N ARG A 25 -17.65 -0.55 24.56
CA ARG A 25 -17.95 0.22 23.34
C ARG A 25 -18.96 1.36 23.54
N GLY A 26 -18.76 2.27 24.50
CA GLY A 26 -19.76 3.28 24.84
C GLY A 26 -19.27 4.72 24.94
N ASP A 27 -17.96 4.96 25.07
CA ASP A 27 -17.48 6.25 25.57
C ASP A 27 -16.75 7.14 24.55
N PHE A 28 -16.82 6.83 23.26
CA PHE A 28 -16.25 7.72 22.24
C PHE A 28 -17.36 8.43 21.47
N GLY A 29 -17.62 9.66 21.86
CA GLY A 29 -18.45 10.59 21.09
C GLY A 29 -17.86 10.88 19.72
N PRO A 30 -18.69 11.15 18.68
CA PRO A 30 -18.25 11.35 17.32
C PRO A 30 -17.69 12.77 17.15
N GLY A 31 -16.39 12.88 17.08
CA GLY A 31 -15.78 14.17 16.77
C GLY A 31 -14.29 14.05 16.62
N LEU A 32 -13.85 13.92 15.39
CA LEU A 32 -12.59 14.46 14.87
C LEU A 32 -12.34 13.92 13.46
N HIS A 33 -12.96 14.53 12.46
CA HIS A 33 -12.46 14.47 11.08
C HIS A 33 -11.56 15.68 10.85
N GLY A 34 -10.25 15.50 11.05
CA GLY A 34 -9.21 16.39 10.56
C GLY A 34 -8.99 16.13 9.07
N SER A 35 -9.63 16.92 8.22
CA SER A 35 -9.35 16.97 6.80
C SER A 35 -8.17 17.88 6.57
N SER A 36 -7.04 17.34 6.19
CA SER A 36 -6.08 18.05 5.32
C SER A 36 -4.78 17.29 5.26
N HIS A 37 -4.40 16.88 4.10
CA HIS A 37 -3.05 16.79 3.57
C HIS A 37 -2.96 15.79 2.41
N TYR A 38 -3.79 16.02 1.39
CA TYR A 38 -3.53 15.44 0.06
C TYR A 38 -3.90 16.47 -1.00
N GLN A 39 -3.15 17.59 -1.07
CA GLN A 39 -3.39 18.63 -2.07
C GLN A 39 -2.17 19.40 -2.60
N SER A 40 -0.95 18.96 -2.37
CA SER A 40 0.21 19.77 -2.79
C SER A 40 0.99 19.28 -4.02
N GLN A 41 0.38 18.50 -4.92
CA GLN A 41 1.09 18.04 -6.12
C GLN A 41 0.53 18.52 -7.47
N ASP A 42 -0.53 19.34 -7.49
CA ASP A 42 -1.15 19.77 -8.76
C ASP A 42 -0.47 21.00 -9.43
N ALA A 43 0.58 21.57 -8.87
CA ALA A 43 1.16 22.83 -9.38
C ALA A 43 2.43 22.70 -10.25
N MET A 44 3.03 21.53 -10.38
CA MET A 44 4.33 21.39 -11.10
C MET A 44 4.27 20.86 -12.53
N GLY A 45 3.07 20.64 -13.09
CA GLY A 45 2.88 20.05 -14.44
C GLY A 45 2.71 21.01 -15.62
N ALA A 46 2.75 22.34 -15.42
CA ALA A 46 2.28 23.30 -16.42
C ALA A 46 3.33 24.11 -17.16
N MET A 47 4.60 23.70 -17.21
CA MET A 47 5.58 24.42 -18.04
C MET A 47 6.42 23.45 -18.89
N ARG A 48 5.89 23.07 -20.06
CA ARG A 48 6.61 22.85 -21.33
C ARG A 48 5.66 22.35 -22.41
N GLY A 49 5.49 23.19 -23.45
CA GLY A 49 5.03 22.73 -24.77
C GLY A 49 3.90 23.50 -25.42
N GLY A 50 4.20 24.38 -26.37
CA GLY A 50 3.39 24.65 -27.56
C GLY A 50 2.36 25.77 -27.48
N GLU A 51 2.67 26.89 -28.04
CA GLU A 51 1.76 28.00 -28.36
C GLU A 51 0.63 27.61 -29.32
N SER A 52 -0.52 28.26 -29.12
CA SER A 52 -1.72 28.34 -29.96
C SER A 52 -2.86 27.36 -29.64
N THR A 53 -3.60 27.63 -28.56
CA THR A 53 -5.05 27.43 -28.33
C THR A 53 -5.39 27.79 -26.86
N GLY A 54 -4.59 28.67 -26.24
CA GLY A 54 -4.53 28.84 -24.78
C GLY A 54 -5.75 29.49 -24.09
N ALA A 55 -6.56 30.28 -24.79
CA ALA A 55 -7.61 31.08 -24.15
C ALA A 55 -8.93 30.31 -23.90
N GLU A 56 -9.31 29.41 -24.78
CA GLU A 56 -10.50 28.56 -24.58
C GLU A 56 -10.27 27.40 -23.61
N SER A 57 -9.06 26.82 -23.63
CA SER A 57 -8.64 25.78 -22.67
C SER A 57 -8.56 26.33 -21.24
N ALA A 58 -8.03 27.52 -21.05
CA ALA A 58 -7.93 28.17 -19.75
C ALA A 58 -9.30 28.55 -19.16
N ARG A 59 -10.26 29.02 -19.99
CA ARG A 59 -11.63 29.29 -19.55
C ARG A 59 -12.39 28.02 -19.18
N GLN A 60 -12.25 26.94 -19.93
CA GLN A 60 -12.88 25.65 -19.61
C GLN A 60 -12.26 25.01 -18.35
N GLN A 61 -10.95 25.14 -18.13
CA GLN A 61 -10.29 24.68 -16.92
C GLN A 61 -10.72 25.51 -15.69
N GLY A 62 -10.85 26.82 -15.82
CA GLY A 62 -11.34 27.71 -14.77
C GLY A 62 -12.79 27.39 -14.36
N LEU A 63 -13.67 27.12 -15.32
CA LEU A 63 -15.07 26.75 -15.05
C LEU A 63 -15.16 25.37 -14.38
N LYS A 64 -14.39 24.39 -14.84
CA LYS A 64 -14.31 23.06 -14.20
C LYS A 64 -13.78 23.15 -12.77
N TRP A 65 -12.82 24.00 -12.51
CA TRP A 65 -12.28 24.25 -11.16
C TRP A 65 -13.32 24.89 -10.23
N LEU A 66 -14.06 25.92 -10.71
CA LEU A 66 -15.12 26.58 -9.94
C LEU A 66 -16.26 25.62 -9.59
N VAL A 67 -16.69 24.77 -10.55
CA VAL A 67 -17.71 23.74 -10.32
C VAL A 67 -17.22 22.70 -9.30
N ARG A 68 -15.97 22.23 -9.41
CA ARG A 68 -15.39 21.29 -8.44
C ARG A 68 -15.31 21.91 -7.05
N ARG A 69 -14.91 23.17 -6.93
CA ARG A 69 -14.83 23.89 -5.66
C ARG A 69 -16.21 24.09 -5.03
N GLY A 70 -17.24 24.37 -5.85
CA GLY A 70 -18.64 24.48 -5.43
C GLY A 70 -19.20 23.15 -4.92
N LEU A 71 -18.99 22.06 -5.67
CA LEU A 71 -19.42 20.70 -5.30
C LEU A 71 -18.72 20.22 -4.01
N ARG A 72 -17.45 20.54 -3.88
CA ARG A 72 -16.69 20.21 -2.66
C ARG A 72 -17.20 20.97 -1.44
N ARG A 73 -17.50 22.27 -1.57
CA ARG A 73 -18.12 23.04 -0.48
C ARG A 73 -19.51 22.51 -0.10
N LEU A 74 -20.31 22.10 -1.08
CA LEU A 74 -21.62 21.51 -0.85
C LEU A 74 -21.49 20.16 -0.11
N TYR A 75 -20.57 19.30 -0.54
CA TYR A 75 -20.29 18.02 0.10
C TYR A 75 -19.89 18.17 1.56
N TYR A 76 -18.97 19.10 1.87
CA TYR A 76 -18.54 19.32 3.25
C TYR A 76 -19.59 20.02 4.15
N ARG A 77 -20.53 20.77 3.56
CA ARG A 77 -21.66 21.35 4.28
C ARG A 77 -22.79 20.35 4.54
N THR A 78 -22.79 19.23 3.85
CA THR A 78 -23.81 18.19 4.04
C THR A 78 -23.53 17.39 5.31
N PRO A 79 -24.52 17.15 6.19
CA PRO A 79 -24.35 16.31 7.37
C PRO A 79 -23.82 14.93 7.02
N LEU A 80 -22.92 14.37 7.86
CA LEU A 80 -22.21 13.10 7.63
C LEU A 80 -23.14 11.96 7.20
N ARG A 81 -24.31 11.84 7.81
CA ARG A 81 -25.33 10.82 7.52
C ARG A 81 -25.83 10.83 6.08
N TRP A 82 -25.77 11.97 5.39
CA TRP A 82 -26.25 12.14 4.01
C TRP A 82 -25.11 12.08 2.98
N ARG A 83 -23.84 12.23 3.40
CA ARG A 83 -22.71 12.21 2.47
C ARG A 83 -22.57 10.89 1.74
N GLY A 84 -22.82 9.77 2.43
CA GLY A 84 -22.79 8.43 1.82
C GLY A 84 -23.86 8.25 0.74
N LEU A 85 -25.05 8.79 0.97
CA LEU A 85 -26.14 8.76 -0.03
C LEU A 85 -25.81 9.63 -1.24
N LEU A 86 -25.26 10.84 -1.02
CA LEU A 86 -24.83 11.72 -2.11
C LEU A 86 -23.72 11.09 -2.97
N LEU A 87 -22.74 10.43 -2.35
CA LEU A 87 -21.68 9.72 -3.07
C LEU A 87 -22.24 8.55 -3.87
N ARG A 88 -23.16 7.76 -3.30
CA ARG A 88 -23.83 6.66 -4.03
C ARG A 88 -24.66 7.18 -5.21
N PHE A 89 -25.35 8.29 -5.03
CA PHE A 89 -26.12 8.92 -6.09
C PHE A 89 -25.21 9.49 -7.20
N ALA A 90 -24.16 10.20 -6.84
CA ALA A 90 -23.16 10.72 -7.78
C ALA A 90 -22.44 9.58 -8.52
N PHE A 91 -22.14 8.47 -7.84
CA PHE A 91 -21.55 7.28 -8.45
C PHE A 91 -22.49 6.60 -9.44
N ARG A 92 -23.80 6.52 -9.14
CA ARG A 92 -24.82 6.00 -10.06
C ARG A 92 -24.97 6.86 -11.31
N LEU A 93 -24.96 8.19 -11.15
CA LEU A 93 -25.14 9.13 -12.26
C LEU A 93 -23.91 9.21 -13.16
N ARG A 94 -22.71 9.18 -12.60
CA ARG A 94 -21.46 9.29 -13.37
C ARG A 94 -20.33 8.48 -12.72
N PRO A 95 -20.31 7.16 -12.88
CA PRO A 95 -19.25 6.29 -12.35
C PRO A 95 -17.85 6.69 -12.86
N GLY A 96 -17.76 7.29 -14.06
CA GLY A 96 -16.51 7.81 -14.59
C GLY A 96 -15.86 8.95 -13.79
N TRP A 97 -16.62 9.68 -12.96
CA TRP A 97 -16.04 10.72 -12.10
C TRP A 97 -15.18 10.15 -10.97
N PHE A 98 -15.40 8.91 -10.60
CA PHE A 98 -14.68 8.22 -9.53
C PHE A 98 -13.64 7.24 -10.06
N ARG A 99 -13.76 6.82 -11.35
CA ARG A 99 -12.81 5.89 -11.97
C ARG A 99 -11.50 6.57 -12.39
N HIS A 100 -11.54 7.89 -12.63
CA HIS A 100 -10.40 8.58 -13.23
C HIS A 100 -10.23 9.95 -12.59
N HIS A 101 -9.37 10.06 -11.58
CA HIS A 101 -8.75 11.34 -11.30
C HIS A 101 -7.58 11.49 -12.29
N PRO A 102 -7.64 12.37 -13.31
CA PRO A 102 -6.63 12.44 -14.37
C PRO A 102 -5.20 12.67 -13.84
N SER A 103 -5.06 13.45 -12.75
CA SER A 103 -3.79 13.67 -12.08
C SER A 103 -3.20 12.41 -11.45
N PHE A 104 -4.05 11.50 -10.96
CA PHE A 104 -3.59 10.26 -10.35
C PHE A 104 -3.12 9.28 -11.43
N GLN A 105 -3.88 9.11 -12.51
CA GLN A 105 -3.50 8.23 -13.61
C GLN A 105 -2.27 8.71 -14.37
N GLN A 106 -2.21 10.00 -14.71
CA GLN A 106 -1.08 10.56 -15.47
C GLN A 106 0.24 10.45 -14.71
N GLN A 107 0.22 10.68 -13.38
CA GLN A 107 1.40 10.53 -12.54
C GLN A 107 1.86 9.08 -12.44
N TRP A 108 0.93 8.14 -12.33
CA TRP A 108 1.24 6.72 -12.18
C TRP A 108 1.67 6.08 -13.51
N VAL A 109 1.04 6.40 -14.62
CA VAL A 109 1.45 5.94 -15.96
C VAL A 109 2.85 6.44 -16.31
N ASN A 110 3.17 7.70 -15.99
CA ASN A 110 4.52 8.26 -16.19
C ASN A 110 5.56 7.72 -15.18
N MET A 111 5.12 7.08 -14.10
CA MET A 111 5.97 6.40 -13.12
C MET A 111 6.24 4.94 -13.48
N LEU A 112 5.44 4.34 -14.34
CA LEU A 112 5.62 2.98 -14.82
C LEU A 112 6.54 3.02 -16.04
N ASP A 113 7.85 2.92 -15.83
CA ASP A 113 8.77 2.50 -16.88
C ASP A 113 8.75 0.96 -16.91
N PRO A 114 8.12 0.34 -17.92
CA PRO A 114 8.04 -1.12 -18.00
C PRO A 114 9.42 -1.78 -18.03
N ALA A 115 10.40 -1.11 -18.64
CA ALA A 115 11.76 -1.65 -18.78
C ALA A 115 12.55 -1.68 -17.45
N GLY A 116 12.27 -0.76 -16.52
CA GLY A 116 12.99 -0.64 -15.24
C GLY A 116 12.33 -1.38 -14.07
N THR A 117 11.08 -1.83 -14.19
CA THR A 117 10.27 -2.28 -13.06
C THR A 117 10.08 -3.79 -12.97
N GLY A 118 10.57 -4.58 -13.97
CA GLY A 118 10.28 -6.02 -14.08
C GLY A 118 8.77 -6.29 -14.31
N LEU A 119 7.99 -5.26 -14.73
CA LEU A 119 6.65 -5.42 -15.28
C LEU A 119 6.77 -5.91 -16.70
N THR A 120 6.03 -6.94 -17.01
CA THR A 120 5.87 -7.41 -18.37
C THR A 120 4.50 -6.99 -18.89
N VAL A 121 4.47 -6.19 -19.93
CA VAL A 121 3.25 -5.92 -20.68
C VAL A 121 3.03 -7.13 -21.57
N LEU A 122 2.01 -7.93 -21.25
CA LEU A 122 1.82 -9.22 -21.89
C LEU A 122 1.59 -9.11 -23.41
N SER A 123 0.96 -8.02 -23.88
CA SER A 123 0.78 -7.76 -25.31
C SER A 123 2.08 -7.51 -26.07
N GLU A 124 3.16 -7.14 -25.38
CA GLU A 124 4.49 -6.89 -25.93
C GLU A 124 5.43 -8.11 -25.80
N ALA A 125 5.00 -9.15 -25.09
CA ALA A 125 5.76 -10.38 -24.97
C ALA A 125 5.73 -11.18 -26.27
N GLU A 126 6.82 -11.90 -26.53
CA GLU A 126 6.90 -12.81 -27.69
C GLU A 126 5.85 -13.93 -27.58
N ASP A 127 5.43 -14.43 -28.74
CA ASP A 127 4.53 -15.56 -28.79
C ASP A 127 5.18 -16.79 -28.17
N GLY A 128 4.40 -17.49 -27.33
CA GLY A 128 4.86 -18.66 -26.62
C GLY A 128 4.79 -19.96 -27.45
N PRO A 129 5.15 -21.08 -26.84
CA PRO A 129 5.23 -22.36 -27.53
C PRO A 129 3.88 -22.81 -28.12
N VAL A 130 3.93 -23.45 -29.29
CA VAL A 130 2.73 -24.04 -29.92
C VAL A 130 2.24 -25.26 -29.14
N GLN A 131 3.17 -26.03 -28.57
CA GLN A 131 2.89 -27.21 -27.75
C GLN A 131 3.04 -26.90 -26.26
N ALA A 132 2.30 -27.62 -25.42
CA ALA A 132 2.41 -27.47 -23.96
C ALA A 132 3.88 -27.71 -23.51
N PRO A 133 4.47 -26.80 -22.74
CA PRO A 133 5.87 -26.90 -22.30
C PRO A 133 6.09 -27.93 -21.18
N GLY A 134 5.04 -28.61 -20.74
CA GLY A 134 5.05 -29.62 -19.69
C GLY A 134 3.65 -30.04 -19.30
N ARG A 135 3.53 -30.76 -18.18
CA ARG A 135 2.22 -31.13 -17.59
C ARG A 135 1.62 -29.96 -16.87
N ILE A 136 0.41 -29.57 -17.28
CA ILE A 136 -0.30 -28.40 -16.75
C ILE A 136 -1.49 -28.88 -15.93
N ALA A 137 -1.61 -28.38 -14.70
CA ALA A 137 -2.82 -28.47 -13.89
C ALA A 137 -3.40 -27.06 -13.63
N LEU A 138 -4.71 -26.98 -13.59
CA LEU A 138 -5.41 -25.77 -13.16
C LEU A 138 -6.36 -26.11 -12.01
N HIS A 139 -6.19 -25.46 -10.86
CA HIS A 139 -7.17 -25.51 -9.78
C HIS A 139 -8.16 -24.35 -9.91
N CYS A 140 -9.45 -24.68 -9.91
CA CYS A 140 -10.55 -23.72 -9.98
C CYS A 140 -11.42 -23.87 -8.72
N HIS A 141 -11.43 -22.86 -7.85
CA HIS A 141 -12.34 -22.80 -6.72
C HIS A 141 -13.64 -22.08 -7.10
N LEU A 142 -14.69 -22.82 -7.43
CA LEU A 142 -15.99 -22.28 -7.83
C LEU A 142 -16.99 -22.34 -6.67
N PHE A 143 -17.03 -21.28 -5.87
CA PHE A 143 -17.94 -21.17 -4.73
C PHE A 143 -19.34 -20.68 -5.14
N TYR A 144 -19.41 -19.79 -6.13
CA TYR A 144 -20.65 -19.15 -6.59
C TYR A 144 -21.14 -19.77 -7.89
N ALA A 145 -22.31 -20.44 -7.83
CA ALA A 145 -22.87 -21.22 -8.94
C ALA A 145 -23.27 -20.38 -10.17
N ASP A 146 -23.56 -19.09 -9.99
CA ASP A 146 -23.91 -18.15 -11.04
C ASP A 146 -22.70 -17.67 -11.87
N LEU A 147 -21.48 -18.03 -11.46
CA LEU A 147 -20.26 -17.72 -12.19
C LEU A 147 -19.76 -18.89 -13.07
N LEU A 148 -20.48 -20.01 -13.11
CA LEU A 148 -20.06 -21.20 -13.89
C LEU A 148 -19.83 -20.88 -15.37
N ASP A 149 -20.75 -20.14 -15.99
CA ASP A 149 -20.66 -19.81 -17.42
C ASP A 149 -19.50 -18.86 -17.73
N GLU A 150 -19.20 -17.92 -16.82
CA GLU A 150 -18.03 -17.05 -16.93
C GLU A 150 -16.73 -17.86 -16.91
N PHE A 151 -16.60 -18.77 -15.95
CA PHE A 151 -15.42 -19.64 -15.83
C PHE A 151 -15.31 -20.61 -17.00
N LEU A 152 -16.42 -21.13 -17.50
CA LEU A 152 -16.43 -21.96 -18.70
C LEU A 152 -15.87 -21.20 -19.91
N GLY A 153 -16.35 -19.95 -20.12
CA GLY A 153 -15.84 -19.09 -21.20
C GLY A 153 -14.36 -18.79 -21.08
N GLN A 154 -13.85 -18.55 -19.87
CA GLN A 154 -12.43 -18.31 -19.65
C GLN A 154 -11.57 -19.57 -19.89
N LEU A 155 -12.04 -20.74 -19.49
CA LEU A 155 -11.32 -22.01 -19.68
C LEU A 155 -11.26 -22.45 -21.15
N GLN A 156 -12.16 -21.97 -22.01
CA GLN A 156 -12.10 -22.17 -23.46
C GLN A 156 -10.87 -21.50 -24.09
N ALA A 157 -10.29 -20.49 -23.44
CA ALA A 157 -9.07 -19.81 -23.89
C ALA A 157 -7.81 -20.64 -23.71
N MET A 158 -7.84 -21.78 -22.99
CA MET A 158 -6.70 -22.64 -22.81
C MET A 158 -6.26 -23.31 -24.13
N PRO A 159 -5.07 -22.93 -24.68
CA PRO A 159 -4.61 -23.49 -25.96
C PRO A 159 -3.94 -24.85 -25.81
N TYR A 160 -3.69 -25.30 -24.58
CA TYR A 160 -2.94 -26.52 -24.27
C TYR A 160 -3.83 -27.55 -23.58
N PRO A 161 -3.59 -28.85 -23.75
CA PRO A 161 -4.17 -29.88 -22.91
C PRO A 161 -3.75 -29.72 -21.46
N PHE A 162 -4.72 -29.74 -20.52
CA PHE A 162 -4.48 -29.59 -19.09
C PHE A 162 -5.39 -30.48 -18.24
N ASP A 163 -5.01 -30.69 -16.99
CA ASP A 163 -5.82 -31.40 -16.02
C ASP A 163 -6.50 -30.36 -15.11
N LEU A 164 -7.82 -30.48 -14.93
CA LEU A 164 -8.65 -29.53 -14.21
C LEU A 164 -9.13 -30.09 -12.88
N TYR A 165 -8.76 -29.40 -11.80
CA TYR A 165 -9.20 -29.68 -10.44
C TYR A 165 -10.19 -28.63 -9.98
N VAL A 166 -11.41 -29.02 -9.64
CA VAL A 166 -12.49 -28.08 -9.28
C VAL A 166 -12.94 -28.34 -7.87
N SER A 167 -12.94 -27.33 -7.02
CA SER A 167 -13.53 -27.37 -5.70
C SER A 167 -14.81 -26.55 -5.64
N VAL A 168 -15.87 -27.12 -5.09
CA VAL A 168 -17.21 -26.54 -5.03
C VAL A 168 -17.85 -26.74 -3.65
N PRO A 169 -18.83 -25.91 -3.23
CA PRO A 169 -19.48 -26.07 -1.92
C PRO A 169 -20.58 -27.11 -1.87
N THR A 170 -21.16 -27.53 -3.02
CA THR A 170 -22.34 -28.44 -3.04
C THR A 170 -22.24 -29.49 -4.13
N GLY A 171 -22.89 -30.65 -3.90
CA GLY A 171 -22.98 -31.75 -4.88
C GLY A 171 -23.74 -31.36 -6.15
N GLU A 172 -24.76 -30.50 -6.04
CA GLU A 172 -25.47 -29.99 -7.21
C GLU A 172 -24.52 -29.22 -8.15
N LEU A 173 -23.73 -28.29 -7.59
CA LEU A 173 -22.77 -27.53 -8.36
C LEU A 173 -21.67 -28.43 -8.93
N ALA A 174 -21.26 -29.48 -8.18
CA ALA A 174 -20.29 -30.48 -8.67
C ALA A 174 -20.80 -31.17 -9.93
N GLY A 175 -22.07 -31.58 -9.96
CA GLY A 175 -22.68 -32.19 -11.14
C GLY A 175 -22.73 -31.27 -12.34
N ARG A 176 -23.07 -29.98 -12.13
CA ARG A 176 -23.07 -28.93 -13.17
C ARG A 176 -21.65 -28.68 -13.70
N CYS A 177 -20.65 -28.57 -12.82
CA CYS A 177 -19.24 -28.39 -13.20
C CYS A 177 -18.74 -29.57 -13.99
N SER A 178 -19.02 -30.82 -13.55
CA SER A 178 -18.60 -32.02 -14.24
C SER A 178 -19.14 -32.10 -15.67
N LYS A 179 -20.38 -31.72 -15.88
CA LYS A 179 -21.00 -31.67 -17.21
C LYS A 179 -20.40 -30.54 -18.06
N ALA A 180 -20.29 -29.33 -17.53
CA ALA A 180 -19.83 -28.16 -18.30
C ALA A 180 -18.34 -28.26 -18.66
N PHE A 181 -17.47 -28.53 -17.68
CA PHE A 181 -16.02 -28.57 -17.90
C PHE A 181 -15.57 -29.87 -18.57
N GLY A 182 -16.28 -31.00 -18.38
CA GLY A 182 -15.99 -32.24 -19.06
C GLY A 182 -16.24 -32.20 -20.58
N ALA A 183 -16.96 -31.19 -21.07
CA ALA A 183 -17.19 -30.96 -22.48
C ALA A 183 -16.05 -30.18 -23.17
N LEU A 184 -15.09 -29.64 -22.40
CA LEU A 184 -13.94 -28.89 -22.93
C LEU A 184 -12.92 -29.84 -23.55
N ALA A 185 -12.62 -29.70 -24.85
CA ALA A 185 -11.72 -30.56 -25.58
C ALA A 185 -10.27 -30.52 -25.05
N THR A 186 -9.87 -29.42 -24.41
CA THR A 186 -8.52 -29.26 -23.85
C THR A 186 -8.36 -29.85 -22.46
N VAL A 187 -9.46 -30.23 -21.78
CA VAL A 187 -9.42 -30.88 -20.46
C VAL A 187 -9.13 -32.38 -20.64
N ARG A 188 -7.96 -32.80 -20.16
CA ARG A 188 -7.52 -34.24 -20.23
C ARG A 188 -8.11 -35.05 -19.10
N GLN A 189 -7.99 -34.50 -17.90
CA GLN A 189 -8.53 -35.11 -16.67
C GLN A 189 -9.31 -34.05 -15.92
N LEU A 190 -10.51 -34.39 -15.48
CA LEU A 190 -11.35 -33.55 -14.64
C LEU A 190 -11.59 -34.23 -13.28
N LYS A 191 -11.26 -33.52 -12.20
CA LYS A 191 -11.61 -33.94 -10.85
C LYS A 191 -12.41 -32.83 -10.18
N VAL A 192 -13.64 -33.14 -9.77
CA VAL A 192 -14.50 -32.21 -9.05
C VAL A 192 -14.72 -32.74 -7.65
N SER A 193 -14.42 -31.92 -6.62
CA SER A 193 -14.60 -32.27 -5.21
C SER A 193 -15.51 -31.29 -4.50
N VAL A 194 -16.42 -31.82 -3.69
CA VAL A 194 -17.21 -31.01 -2.76
C VAL A 194 -16.40 -30.79 -1.49
N VAL A 195 -16.15 -29.52 -1.16
CA VAL A 195 -15.28 -29.13 -0.07
C VAL A 195 -16.03 -28.33 1.00
N ALA A 196 -15.59 -28.44 2.24
CA ALA A 196 -16.12 -27.62 3.32
C ALA A 196 -15.78 -26.13 3.08
N ASN A 197 -16.70 -25.24 3.44
CA ASN A 197 -16.45 -23.79 3.41
C ASN A 197 -15.48 -23.39 4.54
N ARG A 198 -14.20 -23.68 4.35
CA ARG A 198 -13.14 -23.43 5.31
C ARG A 198 -11.82 -23.18 4.60
N GLY A 199 -11.14 -22.07 4.99
CA GLY A 199 -9.87 -21.68 4.39
C GLY A 199 -9.99 -21.20 2.94
N ARG A 200 -11.18 -20.76 2.54
CA ARG A 200 -11.49 -20.13 1.25
C ARG A 200 -11.09 -21.02 0.06
N ASP A 201 -10.38 -20.43 -0.90
CA ASP A 201 -9.82 -21.09 -2.09
C ASP A 201 -8.46 -21.76 -1.81
N ILE A 202 -7.73 -21.28 -0.79
CA ILE A 202 -6.39 -21.77 -0.45
C ILE A 202 -6.42 -23.17 0.17
N ALA A 203 -7.32 -23.41 1.14
CA ALA A 203 -7.39 -24.74 1.75
C ALA A 203 -7.80 -25.84 0.73
N PRO A 204 -8.80 -25.65 -0.15
CA PRO A 204 -9.06 -26.60 -1.24
C PRO A 204 -7.84 -26.88 -2.12
N MET A 205 -7.07 -25.85 -2.49
CA MET A 205 -5.87 -26.02 -3.28
C MET A 205 -4.81 -26.88 -2.58
N LEU A 206 -4.53 -26.57 -1.30
CA LEU A 206 -3.42 -27.21 -0.58
C LEU A 206 -3.81 -28.51 0.11
N VAL A 207 -5.02 -28.59 0.67
CA VAL A 207 -5.45 -29.74 1.50
C VAL A 207 -6.11 -30.82 0.64
N GLU A 208 -7.05 -30.43 -0.26
CA GLU A 208 -7.78 -31.40 -1.07
C GLU A 208 -6.95 -31.88 -2.26
N PHE A 209 -6.27 -30.95 -2.94
CA PHE A 209 -5.59 -31.25 -4.19
C PHE A 209 -4.06 -31.16 -4.12
N GLY A 210 -3.47 -30.75 -3.00
CA GLY A 210 -2.04 -30.46 -2.88
C GLY A 210 -1.16 -31.63 -3.30
N ALA A 211 -1.47 -32.86 -2.87
CA ALA A 211 -0.73 -34.06 -3.24
C ALA A 211 -0.75 -34.36 -4.76
N ALA A 212 -1.90 -34.08 -5.41
CA ALA A 212 -2.02 -34.25 -6.85
C ALA A 212 -1.29 -33.13 -7.61
N LEU A 213 -1.46 -31.88 -7.18
CA LEU A 213 -0.87 -30.71 -7.80
C LEU A 213 0.68 -30.70 -7.74
N ALA A 214 1.26 -31.24 -6.67
CA ALA A 214 2.71 -31.33 -6.49
C ALA A 214 3.45 -32.09 -7.62
N GLY A 215 2.74 -32.91 -8.41
CA GLY A 215 3.31 -33.69 -9.52
C GLY A 215 3.31 -32.99 -10.89
N TYR A 216 2.87 -31.73 -10.98
CA TYR A 216 2.78 -30.99 -12.24
C TYR A 216 3.96 -30.03 -12.45
N ASP A 217 4.31 -29.83 -13.73
CA ASP A 217 5.35 -28.86 -14.10
C ASP A 217 4.85 -27.44 -13.94
N PHE A 218 3.57 -27.22 -14.28
CA PHE A 218 2.91 -25.91 -14.16
C PHE A 218 1.54 -26.03 -13.48
N ILE A 219 1.28 -25.10 -12.59
CA ILE A 219 0.05 -25.04 -11.79
C ILE A 219 -0.57 -23.67 -11.97
N GLY A 220 -1.83 -23.65 -12.40
CA GLY A 220 -2.68 -22.46 -12.36
C GLY A 220 -3.63 -22.51 -11.18
N HIS A 221 -3.98 -21.34 -10.63
CA HIS A 221 -4.99 -21.20 -9.62
C HIS A 221 -5.92 -20.04 -9.94
N ILE A 222 -7.23 -20.30 -9.97
CA ILE A 222 -8.28 -19.32 -10.19
C ILE A 222 -9.46 -19.53 -9.22
N GLN A 223 -10.18 -18.47 -8.90
CA GLN A 223 -11.29 -18.54 -7.96
C GLN A 223 -12.46 -17.61 -8.28
N SER A 224 -13.67 -18.01 -7.86
CA SER A 224 -14.91 -17.26 -8.06
C SER A 224 -15.15 -16.19 -6.99
N LYS A 225 -14.16 -15.29 -6.78
CA LYS A 225 -14.25 -14.24 -5.76
C LYS A 225 -15.36 -13.23 -6.05
N LYS A 226 -16.25 -13.02 -5.09
CA LYS A 226 -17.19 -11.88 -5.05
C LYS A 226 -16.86 -11.02 -3.85
N SER A 227 -16.39 -9.80 -4.09
CA SER A 227 -16.10 -8.84 -3.02
C SER A 227 -17.37 -8.11 -2.61
N LEU A 228 -18.16 -8.73 -1.75
CA LEU A 228 -19.47 -8.23 -1.33
C LEU A 228 -19.39 -7.06 -0.32
N TYR A 229 -18.24 -6.87 0.34
CA TYR A 229 -18.10 -5.97 1.48
C TYR A 229 -17.90 -4.49 1.15
N ASN A 230 -17.50 -4.15 -0.08
CA ASN A 230 -17.10 -2.77 -0.44
C ASN A 230 -18.12 -2.06 -1.35
N GLY A 231 -19.39 -2.47 -1.35
CA GLY A 231 -20.46 -1.74 -2.07
C GLY A 231 -20.20 -1.52 -3.57
N GLY A 232 -19.45 -2.42 -4.22
CA GLY A 232 -19.10 -2.34 -5.64
C GLY A 232 -17.74 -1.72 -5.96
N ALA A 233 -16.95 -1.31 -4.96
CA ALA A 233 -15.61 -0.73 -5.18
C ALA A 233 -14.61 -1.72 -5.81
N THR A 234 -14.86 -3.02 -5.67
CA THR A 234 -14.07 -4.11 -6.23
C THR A 234 -14.70 -4.75 -7.47
N GLN A 235 -15.71 -4.11 -8.05
CA GLN A 235 -16.30 -4.56 -9.29
C GLN A 235 -15.24 -4.53 -10.41
N GLY A 236 -15.19 -5.63 -11.18
CA GLY A 236 -14.19 -5.80 -12.25
C GLY A 236 -12.87 -6.42 -11.78
N TRP A 237 -12.62 -6.58 -10.46
CA TRP A 237 -11.35 -7.17 -9.99
C TRP A 237 -11.19 -8.64 -10.42
N ARG A 238 -12.23 -9.46 -10.27
CA ARG A 238 -12.20 -10.87 -10.71
C ARG A 238 -11.99 -10.97 -12.22
N GLU A 239 -12.79 -10.22 -12.99
CA GLU A 239 -12.69 -10.18 -14.45
C GLU A 239 -11.28 -9.75 -14.88
N TYR A 240 -10.70 -8.73 -14.24
CA TYR A 240 -9.35 -8.27 -14.50
C TYR A 240 -8.31 -9.39 -14.30
N LEU A 241 -8.39 -10.14 -13.18
CA LEU A 241 -7.47 -11.24 -12.90
C LEU A 241 -7.63 -12.38 -13.91
N LEU A 242 -8.86 -12.77 -14.23
CA LEU A 242 -9.14 -13.82 -15.20
C LEU A 242 -8.68 -13.42 -16.62
N GLN A 243 -8.92 -12.19 -17.04
CA GLN A 243 -8.45 -11.67 -18.33
C GLN A 243 -6.93 -11.64 -18.41
N GLY A 244 -6.24 -11.28 -17.34
CA GLY A 244 -4.78 -11.28 -17.27
C GLY A 244 -4.17 -12.67 -17.39
N LEU A 245 -4.83 -13.71 -16.87
CA LEU A 245 -4.29 -15.09 -16.82
C LEU A 245 -4.80 -16.01 -17.92
N LEU A 246 -6.03 -15.81 -18.39
CA LEU A 246 -6.73 -16.70 -19.32
C LEU A 246 -7.28 -15.96 -20.55
N GLY A 247 -7.60 -14.71 -20.48
CA GLY A 247 -8.27 -13.81 -21.42
C GLY A 247 -8.34 -14.19 -22.90
N SER A 248 -7.27 -14.73 -23.47
CA SER A 248 -7.22 -15.29 -24.82
C SER A 248 -6.19 -16.41 -24.94
N PRO A 249 -6.27 -17.28 -25.99
CA PRO A 249 -5.24 -18.28 -26.25
C PRO A 249 -3.84 -17.67 -26.43
N GLU A 250 -3.75 -16.49 -27.03
CA GLU A 250 -2.48 -15.76 -27.23
C GLU A 250 -1.90 -15.32 -25.89
N ASN A 251 -2.72 -14.78 -24.97
CA ASN A 251 -2.25 -14.40 -23.63
C ASN A 251 -1.68 -15.61 -22.88
N VAL A 252 -2.37 -16.75 -22.92
CA VAL A 252 -1.88 -17.97 -22.28
C VAL A 252 -0.58 -18.44 -22.93
N ARG A 253 -0.47 -18.41 -24.27
CA ARG A 253 0.81 -18.75 -24.94
C ARG A 253 1.95 -17.84 -24.51
N ARG A 254 1.74 -16.53 -24.45
CA ARG A 254 2.75 -15.57 -23.98
C ARG A 254 3.19 -15.81 -22.54
N ILE A 255 2.25 -16.12 -21.65
CA ILE A 255 2.57 -16.50 -20.25
C ILE A 255 3.50 -17.72 -20.24
N PHE A 256 3.18 -18.77 -20.99
CA PHE A 256 4.01 -19.96 -21.05
C PHE A 256 5.31 -19.73 -21.83
N GLY A 257 5.34 -18.78 -22.77
CA GLY A 257 6.56 -18.28 -23.43
C GLY A 257 7.53 -17.66 -22.44
N LEU A 258 7.05 -16.84 -21.51
CA LEU A 258 7.88 -16.26 -20.44
C LEU A 258 8.50 -17.35 -19.55
N PHE A 259 7.74 -18.37 -19.18
CA PHE A 259 8.29 -19.51 -18.43
C PHE A 259 9.33 -20.31 -19.24
N GLN A 260 9.18 -20.41 -20.55
CA GLN A 260 10.14 -21.14 -21.41
C GLN A 260 11.43 -20.35 -21.58
N GLN A 261 11.35 -19.03 -21.76
CA GLN A 261 12.49 -18.15 -21.91
C GLN A 261 13.32 -18.05 -20.63
N ASP A 262 12.67 -18.15 -19.47
CA ASP A 262 13.30 -18.01 -18.17
C ASP A 262 13.04 -19.21 -17.26
N PRO A 263 13.97 -20.19 -17.22
CA PRO A 263 13.88 -21.32 -16.29
C PRO A 263 13.86 -20.92 -14.80
N GLY A 264 14.41 -19.77 -14.47
CA GLY A 264 14.40 -19.21 -13.12
C GLY A 264 13.09 -18.49 -12.73
N LEU A 265 12.13 -18.39 -13.66
CA LEU A 265 10.83 -17.80 -13.39
C LEU A 265 9.93 -18.82 -12.70
N GLY A 266 9.54 -18.54 -11.46
CA GLY A 266 8.73 -19.44 -10.63
C GLY A 266 7.25 -19.16 -10.64
N MET A 267 6.83 -17.90 -10.79
CA MET A 267 5.42 -17.49 -10.72
C MET A 267 5.13 -16.29 -11.62
N ILE A 268 3.94 -16.28 -12.21
CA ILE A 268 3.37 -15.17 -12.99
C ILE A 268 1.99 -14.86 -12.43
N TYR A 269 1.71 -13.58 -12.18
CA TYR A 269 0.38 -13.13 -11.74
C TYR A 269 0.09 -11.71 -12.25
N PRO A 270 -1.19 -11.33 -12.39
CA PRO A 270 -1.56 -9.99 -12.79
C PRO A 270 -1.13 -8.97 -11.74
N GLN A 271 -0.76 -7.79 -12.20
CA GLN A 271 -0.53 -6.65 -11.33
C GLN A 271 -1.76 -6.43 -10.45
N THR A 272 -1.53 -5.99 -9.21
CA THR A 272 -2.62 -5.79 -8.27
C THR A 272 -3.64 -4.78 -8.78
N HIS A 273 -4.91 -5.15 -8.69
CA HIS A 273 -6.02 -4.31 -9.12
C HIS A 273 -6.10 -3.01 -8.29
N VAL A 274 -6.41 -1.90 -8.94
CA VAL A 274 -6.47 -0.54 -8.34
C VAL A 274 -7.40 -0.43 -7.11
N SER A 275 -8.37 -1.34 -6.97
CA SER A 275 -9.27 -1.35 -5.80
C SER A 275 -8.63 -1.91 -4.53
N VAL A 276 -7.46 -2.55 -4.63
CA VAL A 276 -6.75 -3.09 -3.47
C VAL A 276 -5.88 -1.98 -2.89
N PRO A 277 -6.13 -1.58 -1.63
CA PRO A 277 -5.38 -0.49 -1.03
C PRO A 277 -3.93 -0.92 -0.72
N TYR A 278 -3.00 0.02 -0.79
CA TYR A 278 -1.57 -0.24 -0.62
C TYR A 278 -1.20 -0.94 0.70
N TYR A 279 -1.89 -0.62 1.79
CA TYR A 279 -1.63 -1.24 3.08
C TYR A 279 -1.95 -2.74 3.11
N ALA A 280 -2.72 -3.26 2.14
CA ALA A 280 -2.98 -4.70 2.01
C ALA A 280 -1.72 -5.51 1.67
N PHE A 281 -0.65 -4.85 1.15
CA PHE A 281 0.65 -5.44 0.83
C PHE A 281 1.58 -5.57 2.04
N SER A 282 1.02 -5.55 3.21
CA SER A 282 1.71 -5.81 4.46
C SER A 282 1.07 -7.02 5.17
N TRP A 283 1.68 -7.40 6.28
CA TRP A 283 1.15 -8.49 7.07
C TRP A 283 -0.20 -8.18 7.69
N LEU A 284 -0.50 -6.92 8.01
CA LEU A 284 -1.72 -6.52 8.73
C LEU A 284 -1.98 -7.43 9.96
N ALA A 285 -3.20 -7.99 10.07
CA ALA A 285 -3.56 -8.93 11.12
C ALA A 285 -3.00 -10.36 10.93
N ASN A 286 -2.22 -10.60 9.85
CA ASN A 286 -1.70 -11.93 9.51
C ASN A 286 -0.28 -12.19 10.02
N ARG A 287 0.35 -11.24 10.74
CA ARG A 287 1.77 -11.32 11.12
C ARG A 287 2.10 -12.58 11.90
N ASP A 288 1.30 -12.93 12.90
CA ASP A 288 1.53 -14.09 13.73
C ASP A 288 1.35 -15.41 12.94
N GLN A 289 0.33 -15.47 12.11
CA GLN A 289 0.10 -16.62 11.22
C GLN A 289 1.20 -16.73 10.16
N GLY A 290 1.64 -15.60 9.61
CA GLY A 290 2.78 -15.55 8.68
C GLY A 290 4.07 -16.01 9.32
N ALA A 291 4.37 -15.59 10.55
CA ALA A 291 5.54 -16.03 11.30
C ALA A 291 5.51 -17.55 11.58
N TRP A 292 4.36 -18.09 11.99
CA TRP A 292 4.17 -19.51 12.19
C TRP A 292 4.39 -20.31 10.89
N LEU A 293 3.81 -19.86 9.77
CA LEU A 293 3.98 -20.52 8.47
C LEU A 293 5.43 -20.44 7.99
N CYS A 294 6.08 -19.29 8.09
CA CYS A 294 7.49 -19.12 7.71
C CYS A 294 8.42 -20.02 8.53
N SER A 295 8.15 -20.16 9.84
CA SER A 295 8.88 -21.10 10.71
C SER A 295 8.74 -22.55 10.24
N ARG A 296 7.54 -22.99 9.88
CA ARG A 296 7.30 -24.34 9.33
C ARG A 296 7.94 -24.57 7.97
N LEU A 297 8.01 -23.52 7.14
CA LEU A 297 8.65 -23.54 5.84
C LEU A 297 10.19 -23.42 5.92
N GLY A 298 10.74 -23.17 7.11
CA GLY A 298 12.18 -22.92 7.29
C GLY A 298 12.67 -21.66 6.57
N MET A 299 11.81 -20.65 6.42
CA MET A 299 12.08 -19.43 5.66
C MET A 299 12.07 -18.20 6.54
N ALA A 300 12.88 -17.20 6.18
CA ALA A 300 12.78 -15.88 6.76
C ALA A 300 11.43 -15.23 6.39
N MET A 301 10.86 -14.52 7.34
CA MET A 301 9.65 -13.74 7.09
C MET A 301 9.98 -12.52 6.21
N PRO A 302 9.21 -12.24 5.15
CA PRO A 302 9.44 -11.05 4.35
C PRO A 302 9.26 -9.77 5.17
N ALA A 303 9.91 -8.69 4.71
CA ALA A 303 9.78 -7.34 5.29
C ALA A 303 8.31 -6.86 5.31
N ASP A 304 8.07 -5.69 5.91
CA ASP A 304 6.71 -5.21 6.16
C ASP A 304 5.88 -4.90 4.90
N TYR A 305 6.54 -4.61 3.76
CA TYR A 305 5.86 -4.42 2.46
C TYR A 305 6.45 -5.36 1.43
N PHE A 306 5.60 -6.13 0.79
CA PHE A 306 5.98 -7.11 -0.23
C PHE A 306 4.83 -7.36 -1.20
N ASP A 307 5.17 -7.74 -2.43
CA ASP A 307 4.17 -8.05 -3.45
C ASP A 307 3.75 -9.52 -3.37
N PHE A 308 2.51 -9.80 -3.72
CA PHE A 308 1.95 -11.14 -3.79
C PHE A 308 0.73 -11.14 -4.74
N PRO A 309 0.32 -12.31 -5.25
CA PRO A 309 -0.85 -12.43 -6.12
C PRO A 309 -2.14 -12.15 -5.34
N ALA A 310 -2.45 -10.86 -5.14
CA ALA A 310 -3.66 -10.44 -4.43
C ALA A 310 -4.91 -10.96 -5.14
N GLY A 311 -5.72 -11.74 -4.43
CA GLY A 311 -6.82 -12.51 -4.99
C GLY A 311 -6.46 -13.95 -5.33
N SER A 312 -5.24 -14.41 -5.01
CA SER A 312 -4.75 -15.79 -5.10
C SER A 312 -4.78 -16.40 -6.52
N MET A 313 -4.87 -15.59 -7.58
CA MET A 313 -4.90 -16.09 -8.96
C MET A 313 -3.52 -15.93 -9.62
N PHE A 314 -3.00 -17.02 -10.19
CA PHE A 314 -1.64 -17.07 -10.73
C PHE A 314 -1.40 -18.27 -11.65
N TRP A 315 -0.28 -18.26 -12.37
CA TRP A 315 0.41 -19.41 -12.94
C TRP A 315 1.78 -19.57 -12.26
N ALA A 316 2.16 -20.80 -11.93
CA ALA A 316 3.45 -21.08 -11.30
C ALA A 316 4.09 -22.38 -11.80
N ARG A 317 5.44 -22.46 -11.70
CA ARG A 317 6.10 -23.76 -11.76
C ARG A 317 5.74 -24.57 -10.52
N GLY A 318 5.36 -25.83 -10.67
CA GLY A 318 5.02 -26.70 -9.56
C GLY A 318 6.14 -26.79 -8.54
N GLU A 319 7.39 -26.91 -9.01
CA GLU A 319 8.59 -26.97 -8.18
C GLU A 319 8.74 -25.71 -7.27
N SER A 320 8.40 -24.53 -7.77
CA SER A 320 8.52 -23.28 -6.99
C SER A 320 7.55 -23.23 -5.80
N LEU A 321 6.41 -23.94 -5.89
CA LEU A 321 5.38 -24.04 -4.86
C LEU A 321 5.48 -25.29 -3.99
N ARG A 322 6.40 -26.21 -4.30
CA ARG A 322 6.54 -27.51 -3.60
C ARG A 322 6.52 -27.37 -2.07
N PRO A 323 7.21 -26.41 -1.41
CA PRO A 323 7.17 -26.29 0.06
C PRO A 323 5.76 -26.09 0.63
N LEU A 324 4.86 -25.43 -0.12
CA LEU A 324 3.47 -25.26 0.34
C LEU A 324 2.71 -26.57 0.37
N PHE A 325 2.94 -27.46 -0.59
CA PHE A 325 2.33 -28.79 -0.62
C PHE A 325 2.93 -29.72 0.44
N GLU A 326 4.21 -29.55 0.76
CA GLU A 326 4.94 -30.31 1.78
C GLU A 326 4.61 -29.88 3.21
N LEU A 327 3.95 -28.73 3.42
CA LEU A 327 3.50 -28.28 4.75
C LEU A 327 2.55 -29.23 5.43
N GLN A 328 1.86 -30.12 4.68
CA GLN A 328 0.87 -31.07 5.19
C GLN A 328 -0.17 -30.40 6.08
N LEU A 329 -0.74 -29.30 5.60
CA LEU A 329 -1.81 -28.59 6.28
C LEU A 329 -3.09 -29.44 6.26
N GLY A 330 -3.81 -29.44 7.36
CA GLY A 330 -5.15 -30.01 7.46
C GLY A 330 -6.23 -28.93 7.53
N LEU A 331 -7.49 -29.30 7.33
CA LEU A 331 -8.62 -28.37 7.53
C LEU A 331 -8.63 -27.75 8.93
N GLY A 332 -8.07 -28.45 9.94
CA GLY A 332 -7.93 -27.94 11.31
C GLY A 332 -7.08 -26.68 11.42
N ASP A 333 -6.11 -26.48 10.52
CA ASP A 333 -5.19 -25.32 10.52
C ASP A 333 -5.88 -24.04 10.03
N PHE A 334 -7.08 -24.14 9.46
CA PHE A 334 -7.88 -23.01 9.02
C PHE A 334 -9.03 -22.75 9.99
N PRO A 335 -9.30 -21.52 10.42
CA PRO A 335 -10.46 -21.21 11.24
C PRO A 335 -11.76 -21.38 10.44
N PRO A 336 -12.91 -21.60 11.10
CA PRO A 336 -14.22 -21.55 10.44
C PRO A 336 -14.45 -20.18 9.76
N GLU A 337 -15.10 -20.18 8.59
CA GLU A 337 -15.48 -18.96 7.91
C GLU A 337 -16.61 -18.24 8.64
N GLN A 338 -16.32 -17.04 9.15
CA GLN A 338 -17.25 -16.17 9.90
C GLN A 338 -17.27 -14.74 9.33
N GLY A 339 -16.93 -14.58 8.05
CA GLY A 339 -16.87 -13.29 7.39
C GLY A 339 -15.62 -12.47 7.75
N GLN A 340 -14.53 -13.10 8.22
CA GLN A 340 -13.26 -12.44 8.47
C GLN A 340 -12.73 -11.81 7.17
N THR A 341 -12.31 -10.57 7.24
CA THR A 341 -11.71 -9.87 6.09
C THR A 341 -10.19 -10.02 6.05
N ASP A 342 -9.57 -10.39 7.18
CA ASP A 342 -8.12 -10.56 7.36
C ASP A 342 -7.82 -11.42 8.60
N GLY A 343 -6.54 -11.77 8.86
CA GLY A 343 -6.09 -12.41 10.10
C GLY A 343 -6.29 -13.91 10.17
N THR A 344 -6.47 -14.61 9.04
CA THR A 344 -6.60 -16.07 9.02
C THR A 344 -5.42 -16.76 8.35
N THR A 345 -5.27 -18.07 8.56
CA THR A 345 -4.24 -18.89 7.89
C THR A 345 -4.31 -18.76 6.36
N ALA A 346 -5.52 -18.71 5.78
CA ALA A 346 -5.71 -18.52 4.35
C ALA A 346 -5.17 -17.17 3.88
N HIS A 347 -5.43 -16.07 4.59
CA HIS A 347 -4.90 -14.75 4.26
C HIS A 347 -3.36 -14.66 4.39
N ALA A 348 -2.78 -15.35 5.38
CA ALA A 348 -1.34 -15.42 5.54
C ALA A 348 -0.68 -16.22 4.40
N LEU A 349 -1.31 -17.34 3.99
CA LEU A 349 -0.85 -18.14 2.86
C LEU A 349 -0.96 -17.39 1.53
N GLU A 350 -2.04 -16.64 1.29
CA GLU A 350 -2.18 -15.78 0.11
C GLU A 350 -0.97 -14.84 -0.03
N ARG A 351 -0.53 -14.24 1.07
CA ARG A 351 0.66 -13.38 1.10
C ARG A 351 1.95 -14.13 0.82
N LEU A 352 2.05 -15.38 1.26
CA LEU A 352 3.24 -16.21 1.06
C LEU A 352 3.33 -16.82 -0.35
N LEU A 353 2.23 -16.84 -1.14
CA LEU A 353 2.25 -17.38 -2.50
C LEU A 353 3.37 -16.76 -3.37
N GLY A 354 3.55 -15.43 -3.31
CA GLY A 354 4.63 -14.74 -4.02
C GLY A 354 6.01 -14.90 -3.37
N TRP A 355 6.04 -15.05 -2.04
CA TRP A 355 7.29 -15.11 -1.28
C TRP A 355 7.97 -16.49 -1.35
N VAL A 356 7.20 -17.59 -1.33
CA VAL A 356 7.75 -18.95 -1.35
C VAL A 356 8.62 -19.21 -2.59
N PRO A 357 8.20 -18.88 -3.82
CA PRO A 357 9.08 -18.97 -4.98
C PRO A 357 10.36 -18.14 -4.82
N THR A 358 10.24 -16.91 -4.35
CA THR A 358 11.37 -15.99 -4.17
C THR A 358 12.38 -16.53 -3.16
N ALA A 359 11.92 -17.06 -2.03
CA ALA A 359 12.78 -17.64 -1.01
C ALA A 359 13.53 -18.91 -1.50
N ARG A 360 13.05 -19.53 -2.57
CA ARG A 360 13.71 -20.66 -3.25
C ARG A 360 14.62 -20.23 -4.40
N GLY A 361 14.82 -18.93 -4.59
CA GLY A 361 15.67 -18.38 -5.65
C GLY A 361 14.98 -18.26 -7.02
N TYR A 362 13.67 -18.48 -7.10
CA TYR A 362 12.90 -18.19 -8.30
C TYR A 362 12.52 -16.71 -8.38
N ARG A 363 12.36 -16.21 -9.59
CA ARG A 363 11.81 -14.88 -9.86
C ARG A 363 10.29 -14.94 -9.97
N THR A 364 9.64 -13.84 -9.69
CA THR A 364 8.22 -13.63 -9.97
C THR A 364 8.10 -12.61 -11.10
N CYS A 365 7.19 -12.85 -12.03
CA CYS A 365 6.83 -11.91 -13.10
C CYS A 365 5.43 -11.40 -12.84
N ILE A 366 5.25 -10.08 -12.89
CA ILE A 366 3.96 -9.44 -12.77
C ILE A 366 3.56 -8.93 -14.13
N ILE A 367 2.42 -9.38 -14.63
CA ILE A 367 1.90 -8.95 -15.92
C ILE A 367 1.05 -7.69 -15.73
N ALA A 368 1.41 -6.65 -16.49
CA ALA A 368 0.68 -5.40 -16.51
C ALA A 368 -0.35 -5.40 -17.63
N ASP A 369 -1.51 -4.84 -17.35
CA ASP A 369 -2.46 -4.45 -18.38
C ASP A 369 -2.14 -3.01 -18.82
N ALA A 370 -1.83 -2.83 -20.10
CA ALA A 370 -1.56 -1.51 -20.69
C ALA A 370 -2.80 -0.59 -20.64
N VAL A 371 -4.00 -1.17 -20.61
CA VAL A 371 -5.27 -0.42 -20.61
C VAL A 371 -5.72 -0.03 -19.20
N HIS A 372 -5.40 -0.85 -18.20
CA HIS A 372 -5.80 -0.65 -16.81
C HIS A 372 -4.57 -0.66 -15.89
N PRO A 373 -3.76 0.40 -15.90
CA PRO A 373 -2.59 0.48 -15.02
C PRO A 373 -3.05 0.35 -13.57
N SER A 374 -2.60 -0.69 -12.92
CA SER A 374 -2.86 -0.96 -11.52
C SER A 374 -1.65 -0.59 -10.68
N TRP A 375 -1.83 -0.49 -9.38
CA TRP A 375 -0.83 -0.02 -8.46
C TRP A 375 -0.27 -1.18 -7.63
N SER A 376 1.06 -1.27 -7.52
CA SER A 376 1.76 -2.21 -6.64
C SER A 376 2.78 -1.47 -5.77
N PRO A 377 2.72 -1.58 -4.43
CA PRO A 377 3.67 -0.93 -3.52
C PRO A 377 5.10 -1.39 -3.73
N PHE A 378 5.29 -2.66 -3.97
CA PHE A 378 6.62 -3.23 -4.21
C PHE A 378 7.36 -2.54 -5.35
N ARG A 379 6.61 -2.12 -6.38
CA ARG A 379 7.18 -1.40 -7.52
C ARG A 379 7.40 0.06 -7.25
N VAL A 380 6.55 0.66 -6.44
CA VAL A 380 6.79 2.02 -5.94
C VAL A 380 8.11 2.05 -5.18
N ASP A 381 8.37 1.05 -4.34
CA ASP A 381 9.64 0.95 -3.62
C ASP A 381 10.83 0.72 -4.56
N GLN A 382 10.71 -0.16 -5.54
CA GLN A 382 11.77 -0.38 -6.53
C GLN A 382 12.01 0.85 -7.41
N GLN A 383 10.95 1.51 -7.86
CA GLN A 383 11.06 2.77 -8.61
C GLN A 383 11.63 3.89 -7.74
N TYR A 384 11.23 3.95 -6.48
CA TYR A 384 11.79 4.89 -5.52
C TYR A 384 13.29 4.66 -5.35
N LEU A 385 13.74 3.42 -5.18
CA LEU A 385 15.14 3.07 -5.06
C LEU A 385 15.92 3.38 -6.36
N ALA A 386 15.38 3.05 -7.52
CA ALA A 386 16.00 3.35 -8.80
C ALA A 386 16.09 4.87 -9.05
N ARG A 387 15.05 5.62 -8.71
CA ARG A 387 15.05 7.09 -8.78
C ARG A 387 15.97 7.71 -7.74
N SER A 388 16.05 7.12 -6.55
CA SER A 388 17.00 7.55 -5.53
C SER A 388 18.42 7.42 -6.06
N SER A 389 18.77 6.30 -6.70
CA SER A 389 20.08 6.12 -7.33
C SER A 389 20.35 7.19 -8.40
N ALA A 390 19.44 7.41 -9.33
CA ALA A 390 19.56 8.46 -10.34
C ALA A 390 19.66 9.86 -9.74
N THR A 391 18.96 10.12 -8.63
CA THR A 391 19.05 11.38 -7.90
C THR A 391 20.41 11.52 -7.21
N PHE A 392 20.95 10.45 -6.64
CA PHE A 392 22.30 10.40 -6.08
C PHE A 392 23.34 10.75 -7.14
N ASP A 393 23.26 10.07 -8.30
CA ASP A 393 24.19 10.27 -9.40
C ASP A 393 24.13 11.72 -9.92
N ARG A 394 22.93 12.27 -10.06
CA ARG A 394 22.74 13.67 -10.47
C ARG A 394 23.32 14.65 -9.47
N ILE A 395 23.13 14.45 -8.17
CA ILE A 395 23.69 15.32 -7.12
C ILE A 395 25.22 15.33 -7.17
N GLU A 396 25.84 14.19 -7.46
CA GLU A 396 27.29 14.10 -7.53
C GLU A 396 27.88 14.61 -8.86
N GLN A 397 27.26 14.25 -9.99
CA GLN A 397 27.83 14.41 -11.32
C GLN A 397 27.41 15.72 -12.01
N ASP A 398 26.22 16.26 -11.70
CA ASP A 398 25.71 17.47 -12.34
C ASP A 398 26.34 18.73 -11.73
N ALA A 399 27.40 19.24 -12.37
CA ALA A 399 28.10 20.45 -11.93
C ALA A 399 27.22 21.72 -11.92
N SER A 400 26.11 21.73 -12.66
CA SER A 400 25.16 22.84 -12.67
C SER A 400 24.29 22.92 -11.42
N LEU A 401 24.15 21.81 -10.71
CA LEU A 401 23.36 21.70 -9.49
C LEU A 401 24.12 22.33 -8.32
N ARG A 402 23.72 23.53 -7.92
CA ARG A 402 24.38 24.29 -6.83
C ARG A 402 23.66 24.11 -5.48
N LEU A 403 22.35 23.95 -5.49
CA LEU A 403 21.48 23.92 -4.34
C LEU A 403 20.67 22.63 -4.30
N VAL A 404 20.62 22.00 -3.12
CA VAL A 404 19.74 20.85 -2.84
C VAL A 404 18.89 21.18 -1.63
N ALA A 405 17.57 21.17 -1.80
CA ALA A 405 16.62 21.39 -0.73
C ALA A 405 15.99 20.06 -0.29
N PHE A 406 15.95 19.82 1.01
CA PHE A 406 15.27 18.66 1.60
C PHE A 406 14.09 19.11 2.44
N ASP A 407 12.96 18.45 2.28
CA ASP A 407 11.90 18.47 3.27
C ASP A 407 12.30 17.65 4.50
N ILE A 408 11.67 17.91 5.65
CA ILE A 408 12.04 17.27 6.91
C ILE A 408 11.13 16.09 7.22
N PHE A 409 9.83 16.35 7.46
CA PHE A 409 8.90 15.29 7.86
C PHE A 409 8.47 14.44 6.66
N ASP A 410 8.37 13.12 6.90
CA ASP A 410 8.10 12.12 5.88
C ASP A 410 9.14 12.07 4.74
N THR A 411 10.22 12.83 4.89
CA THR A 411 11.38 12.90 3.99
C THR A 411 12.68 12.53 4.69
N LEU A 412 13.24 13.38 5.54
CA LEU A 412 14.44 13.08 6.36
C LEU A 412 14.09 12.34 7.65
N LEU A 413 12.99 12.73 8.27
CA LEU A 413 12.45 12.16 9.50
C LEU A 413 11.07 11.58 9.23
N VAL A 414 10.86 10.33 9.64
CA VAL A 414 9.57 9.64 9.53
C VAL A 414 9.00 9.33 10.91
N ARG A 415 7.69 9.37 11.02
CA ARG A 415 6.97 8.93 12.22
C ARG A 415 6.56 7.46 12.05
N PRO A 416 6.81 6.57 13.03
CA PRO A 416 6.35 5.19 13.00
C PRO A 416 4.86 5.09 13.35
N LEU A 417 4.05 6.00 12.81
CA LEU A 417 2.62 6.13 13.05
C LEU A 417 1.89 6.13 11.70
N LEU A 418 0.68 5.57 11.68
CA LEU A 418 -0.13 5.47 10.46
C LEU A 418 -0.57 6.85 9.93
N GLU A 419 -0.79 7.81 10.85
CA GLU A 419 -1.15 9.18 10.52
C GLU A 419 -0.37 10.14 11.43
N ALA A 420 -0.03 11.31 10.93
CA ALA A 420 0.68 12.34 11.69
C ALA A 420 -0.09 12.76 12.96
N ASP A 421 -1.41 12.81 12.89
CA ASP A 421 -2.27 13.16 14.03
C ASP A 421 -2.32 12.10 15.14
N HIS A 422 -1.85 10.87 14.90
CA HIS A 422 -1.70 9.88 15.97
C HIS A 422 -0.65 10.29 17.02
N THR A 423 0.29 11.18 16.67
CA THR A 423 1.19 11.79 17.67
C THR A 423 0.39 12.51 18.76
N LYS A 424 -0.67 13.23 18.41
CA LYS A 424 -1.54 13.93 19.39
C LYS A 424 -2.23 12.95 20.34
N GLN A 425 -2.61 11.77 19.87
CA GLN A 425 -3.17 10.70 20.73
C GLN A 425 -2.13 10.16 21.69
N LEU A 426 -0.89 9.94 21.21
CA LEU A 426 0.21 9.49 22.05
C LEU A 426 0.55 10.54 23.14
N ILE A 427 0.56 11.83 22.80
CA ILE A 427 0.74 12.94 23.75
C ILE A 427 -0.33 12.90 24.81
N ALA A 428 -1.60 12.78 24.42
CA ALA A 428 -2.72 12.70 25.35
C ALA A 428 -2.61 11.52 26.32
N LEU A 429 -2.17 10.35 25.83
CA LEU A 429 -1.91 9.18 26.68
C LEU A 429 -0.80 9.42 27.70
N ARG A 430 0.28 10.08 27.31
CA ARG A 430 1.42 10.37 28.20
C ARG A 430 1.13 11.45 29.23
N LEU A 431 0.29 12.42 28.89
CA LEU A 431 -0.20 13.44 29.82
C LEU A 431 -1.12 12.86 30.91
N GLY A 432 -1.62 11.63 30.75
CA GLY A 432 -2.52 10.98 31.69
C GLY A 432 -3.96 11.43 31.51
N ARG A 433 -4.84 10.96 32.40
CA ARG A 433 -6.30 11.05 32.21
C ARG A 433 -6.80 12.50 32.14
N GLU A 434 -6.38 13.36 33.05
CA GLU A 434 -6.93 14.72 33.18
C GLU A 434 -6.34 15.68 32.13
N ASP A 435 -5.00 15.77 32.08
CA ASP A 435 -4.31 16.65 31.13
C ASP A 435 -4.45 16.14 29.70
N GLY A 436 -4.47 14.81 29.49
CA GLY A 436 -4.71 14.20 28.19
C GLY A 436 -6.11 14.50 27.65
N ALA A 437 -7.13 14.46 28.49
CA ALA A 437 -8.49 14.85 28.09
C ALA A 437 -8.57 16.34 27.76
N LEU A 438 -7.89 17.20 28.53
CA LEU A 438 -7.80 18.63 28.27
C LEU A 438 -7.07 18.91 26.95
N PHE A 439 -5.94 18.26 26.72
CA PHE A 439 -5.15 18.35 25.50
C PHE A 439 -5.98 17.93 24.27
N SER A 440 -6.60 16.77 24.31
CA SER A 440 -7.42 16.25 23.21
C SER A 440 -8.59 17.17 22.85
N ARG A 441 -9.18 17.82 23.84
CA ARG A 441 -10.31 18.74 23.63
C ARG A 441 -9.87 20.10 23.07
N CYS A 442 -8.72 20.62 23.50
CA CYS A 442 -8.35 22.02 23.24
C CYS A 442 -7.26 22.15 22.14
N ARG A 443 -6.38 21.16 21.92
CA ARG A 443 -5.19 21.31 21.09
C ARG A 443 -5.51 21.56 19.61
N GLY A 444 -6.41 20.77 19.02
CA GLY A 444 -6.84 20.95 17.64
C GLY A 444 -7.55 22.28 17.41
N PRO A 445 -8.61 22.59 18.19
CA PRO A 445 -9.28 23.90 18.12
C PRO A 445 -8.34 25.09 18.35
N ALA A 446 -7.34 24.97 19.22
CA ALA A 446 -6.35 26.03 19.45
C ALA A 446 -5.50 26.31 18.21
N GLU A 447 -5.06 25.28 17.53
CA GLU A 447 -4.29 25.40 16.28
C GLU A 447 -5.12 26.06 15.18
N GLU A 448 -6.36 25.58 14.98
CA GLU A 448 -7.26 26.15 13.98
C GLU A 448 -7.55 27.63 14.24
N GLN A 449 -7.87 28.00 15.47
CA GLN A 449 -8.15 29.39 15.83
C GLN A 449 -6.90 30.28 15.76
N ALA A 450 -5.72 29.75 16.10
CA ALA A 450 -4.49 30.50 15.98
C ALA A 450 -4.20 30.84 14.50
N ARG A 451 -4.34 29.88 13.59
CA ARG A 451 -4.18 30.08 12.15
C ARG A 451 -5.23 31.04 11.57
N GLN A 452 -6.49 30.88 11.96
CA GLN A 452 -7.56 31.78 11.51
C GLN A 452 -7.33 33.22 11.93
N ARG A 453 -6.88 33.47 13.17
CA ARG A 453 -6.59 34.81 13.68
C ARG A 453 -5.37 35.45 13.04
N ALA A 454 -4.34 34.65 12.81
CA ALA A 454 -3.09 35.13 12.21
C ALA A 454 -3.21 35.35 10.69
N GLY A 455 -4.13 34.66 10.01
CA GLY A 455 -4.23 34.65 8.55
C GLY A 455 -3.02 34.05 7.84
N ARG A 456 -2.15 33.35 8.59
CA ARG A 456 -0.89 32.73 8.13
C ARG A 456 -0.60 31.45 8.91
N ASP A 457 0.47 30.77 8.55
CA ASP A 457 0.96 29.66 9.38
C ASP A 457 1.54 30.16 10.71
N VAL A 458 1.43 29.34 11.76
CA VAL A 458 1.72 29.71 13.14
C VAL A 458 2.59 28.68 13.83
N GLY A 459 3.39 29.15 14.80
CA GLY A 459 4.21 28.29 15.64
C GLY A 459 3.50 27.78 16.89
N LEU A 460 4.15 26.86 17.57
CA LEU A 460 3.64 26.22 18.78
C LEU A 460 3.34 27.25 19.88
N THR A 461 4.14 28.28 20.01
CA THR A 461 3.91 29.39 20.97
C THR A 461 2.57 30.10 20.75
N GLU A 462 2.18 30.37 19.50
CA GLU A 462 0.90 31.01 19.18
C GLU A 462 -0.27 30.04 19.41
N ILE A 463 -0.08 28.76 19.09
CA ILE A 463 -1.04 27.69 19.35
C ILE A 463 -1.29 27.56 20.85
N TYR A 464 -0.23 27.53 21.67
CA TYR A 464 -0.37 27.39 23.12
C TYR A 464 -0.95 28.63 23.80
N ARG A 465 -0.72 29.82 23.26
CA ARG A 465 -1.41 31.03 23.70
C ARG A 465 -2.93 30.93 23.50
N GLN A 466 -3.35 30.33 22.38
CA GLN A 466 -4.76 30.05 22.10
C GLN A 466 -5.29 28.87 22.92
N PHE A 467 -4.47 27.84 23.15
CA PHE A 467 -4.81 26.73 24.04
C PHE A 467 -5.12 27.20 25.46
N GLN A 468 -4.30 28.10 26.02
CA GLN A 468 -4.54 28.70 27.34
C GLN A 468 -5.88 29.38 27.42
N ARG A 469 -6.24 30.15 26.38
CA ARG A 469 -7.55 30.85 26.34
C ARG A 469 -8.74 29.88 26.30
N LEU A 470 -8.59 28.77 25.62
CA LEU A 470 -9.64 27.74 25.49
C LEU A 470 -9.76 26.86 26.73
N SER A 471 -8.64 26.55 27.35
CA SER A 471 -8.56 25.62 28.48
C SER A 471 -8.76 26.29 29.83
N GLY A 472 -8.41 27.59 29.95
CA GLY A 472 -8.39 28.34 31.22
C GLY A 472 -7.32 27.82 32.20
N CYS A 473 -6.35 26.98 31.76
CA CYS A 473 -5.33 26.44 32.64
C CYS A 473 -4.28 27.51 33.01
N ASP A 474 -3.67 27.33 34.19
CA ASP A 474 -2.59 28.19 34.65
C ASP A 474 -1.30 27.97 33.82
N GLU A 475 -0.35 28.89 33.99
CA GLU A 475 0.91 28.87 33.21
C GLU A 475 1.77 27.65 33.52
N GLN A 476 1.78 27.15 34.73
CA GLN A 476 2.59 25.98 35.10
C GLN A 476 2.05 24.71 34.42
N ARG A 477 0.75 24.52 34.43
CA ARG A 477 0.07 23.43 33.74
C ARG A 477 0.26 23.52 32.23
N LEU A 478 0.13 24.73 31.68
CA LEU A 478 0.36 25.00 30.26
C LEU A 478 1.77 24.64 29.84
N ALA A 479 2.77 25.08 30.57
CA ALA A 479 4.17 24.79 30.31
C ALA A 479 4.48 23.28 30.35
N ARG A 480 3.91 22.56 31.32
CA ARG A 480 4.06 21.10 31.44
C ARG A 480 3.45 20.37 30.23
N ILE A 481 2.24 20.75 29.81
CA ILE A 481 1.56 20.13 28.66
C ILE A 481 2.35 20.40 27.37
N ARG A 482 2.84 21.63 27.19
CA ARG A 482 3.67 21.99 26.04
C ARG A 482 4.99 21.20 26.03
N ALA A 483 5.68 21.11 27.13
CA ALA A 483 6.93 20.37 27.24
C ALA A 483 6.75 18.88 26.92
N GLU A 484 5.62 18.27 27.31
CA GLU A 484 5.32 16.88 26.97
C GLU A 484 5.02 16.73 25.46
N GLU A 485 4.30 17.69 24.84
CA GLU A 485 4.10 17.67 23.37
C GLU A 485 5.44 17.73 22.64
N GLU A 486 6.32 18.68 22.99
CA GLU A 486 7.64 18.81 22.40
C GLU A 486 8.50 17.54 22.61
N ALA A 487 8.47 16.95 23.80
CA ALA A 487 9.22 15.73 24.13
C ALA A 487 8.73 14.53 23.33
N VAL A 488 7.41 14.36 23.17
CA VAL A 488 6.83 13.27 22.39
C VAL A 488 7.12 13.45 20.90
N GLU A 489 6.98 14.66 20.36
CA GLU A 489 7.31 14.96 18.97
C GLU A 489 8.78 14.62 18.67
N ILE A 490 9.71 15.01 19.54
CA ILE A 490 11.15 14.69 19.42
C ILE A 490 11.38 13.17 19.50
N ALA A 491 10.67 12.47 20.38
CA ALA A 491 10.85 11.04 20.60
C ALA A 491 10.21 10.17 19.50
N SER A 492 9.20 10.70 18.80
CA SER A 492 8.40 9.93 17.84
C SER A 492 8.97 9.89 16.42
N VAL A 493 10.09 10.50 16.15
CA VAL A 493 10.69 10.51 14.82
C VAL A 493 11.88 9.56 14.71
N SER A 494 12.05 9.00 13.52
CA SER A 494 13.20 8.17 13.14
C SER A 494 13.77 8.65 11.81
N PRO A 495 15.09 8.53 11.57
CA PRO A 495 15.69 8.97 10.31
C PRO A 495 15.32 8.02 9.17
N ARG A 496 14.97 8.58 8.02
CA ARG A 496 14.93 7.82 6.78
C ARG A 496 16.36 7.69 6.24
N VAL A 497 16.98 6.55 6.53
CA VAL A 497 18.43 6.33 6.39
C VAL A 497 18.92 6.64 4.97
N GLU A 498 18.21 6.23 3.95
CA GLU A 498 18.55 6.45 2.54
C GLU A 498 18.52 7.92 2.13
N VAL A 499 17.54 8.70 2.63
CA VAL A 499 17.45 10.14 2.34
C VAL A 499 18.47 10.93 3.15
N VAL A 500 18.75 10.53 4.39
CA VAL A 500 19.83 11.09 5.20
C VAL A 500 21.19 10.83 4.54
N ALA A 501 21.41 9.63 3.97
CA ALA A 501 22.61 9.33 3.21
C ALA A 501 22.73 10.24 1.96
N LEU A 502 21.61 10.52 1.26
CA LEU A 502 21.56 11.46 0.14
C LEU A 502 21.98 12.88 0.58
N LEU A 503 21.46 13.36 1.70
CA LEU A 503 21.83 14.65 2.25
C LEU A 503 23.35 14.70 2.52
N ARG A 504 23.91 13.68 3.17
CA ARG A 504 25.35 13.60 3.47
C ARG A 504 26.20 13.59 2.18
N ARG A 505 25.75 12.88 1.15
CA ARG A 505 26.43 12.86 -0.15
C ARG A 505 26.37 14.23 -0.83
N ALA A 506 25.23 14.94 -0.77
CA ALA A 506 25.11 16.30 -1.27
C ALA A 506 26.07 17.25 -0.58
N VAL A 507 26.19 17.16 0.76
CA VAL A 507 27.17 17.93 1.54
C VAL A 507 28.61 17.59 1.15
N ALA A 508 28.93 16.29 1.03
CA ALA A 508 30.26 15.82 0.65
C ALA A 508 30.65 16.26 -0.79
N ALA A 509 29.67 16.35 -1.69
CA ALA A 509 29.85 16.88 -3.05
C ALA A 509 29.93 18.42 -3.11
N GLY A 510 30.00 19.11 -1.97
CA GLY A 510 30.13 20.56 -1.87
C GLY A 510 28.88 21.34 -2.31
N ARG A 511 27.71 20.69 -2.34
CA ARG A 511 26.44 21.35 -2.69
C ARG A 511 25.94 22.18 -1.50
N ARG A 512 25.31 23.33 -1.79
CA ARG A 512 24.56 24.06 -0.78
C ARG A 512 23.32 23.24 -0.41
N VAL A 513 23.23 22.83 0.86
CA VAL A 513 22.10 22.05 1.36
C VAL A 513 21.25 22.91 2.28
N ILE A 514 19.95 22.95 2.02
CA ILE A 514 18.96 23.66 2.83
C ILE A 514 17.83 22.72 3.24
N LEU A 515 17.19 23.06 4.35
CA LEU A 515 16.02 22.36 4.84
C LEU A 515 14.78 23.26 4.75
N ILE A 516 13.65 22.66 4.37
CA ILE A 516 12.39 23.40 4.18
C ILE A 516 11.23 22.57 4.73
N SER A 517 10.41 23.14 5.62
CA SER A 517 9.30 22.39 6.22
C SER A 517 8.09 23.27 6.52
N ASP A 518 6.89 22.74 6.19
CA ASP A 518 5.61 23.28 6.65
C ASP A 518 5.27 22.61 7.97
N MET A 519 5.59 23.29 9.09
CA MET A 519 5.42 22.70 10.42
C MET A 519 5.16 23.77 11.49
N PHE A 520 4.32 23.44 12.47
CA PHE A 520 4.06 24.29 13.63
C PHE A 520 5.15 24.21 14.71
N LEU A 521 6.03 23.21 14.65
CA LEU A 521 7.16 23.08 15.58
C LEU A 521 8.20 24.15 15.28
N GLU A 522 8.64 24.82 16.32
CA GLU A 522 9.61 25.90 16.23
C GLU A 522 11.03 25.36 16.04
N ARG A 523 11.91 26.19 15.53
CA ARG A 523 13.31 25.86 15.19
C ARG A 523 14.05 25.04 16.24
N PRO A 524 14.04 25.37 17.55
CA PRO A 524 14.79 24.62 18.56
C PRO A 524 14.36 23.15 18.65
N VAL A 525 13.08 22.86 18.49
CA VAL A 525 12.52 21.51 18.50
C VAL A 525 13.01 20.72 17.27
N ILE A 526 12.93 21.34 16.09
CA ILE A 526 13.37 20.73 14.83
C ILE A 526 14.88 20.46 14.85
N GLU A 527 15.67 21.43 15.29
CA GLU A 527 17.14 21.26 15.40
C GLU A 527 17.51 20.16 16.41
N THR A 528 16.77 20.03 17.52
CA THR A 528 16.94 18.91 18.47
C THR A 528 16.64 17.57 17.82
N MET A 529 15.57 17.45 17.03
CA MET A 529 15.23 16.22 16.28
C MET A 529 16.35 15.84 15.31
N LEU A 530 16.83 16.81 14.52
CA LEU A 530 17.89 16.61 13.54
C LEU A 530 19.22 16.19 14.22
N ALA A 531 19.60 16.90 15.29
CA ALA A 531 20.81 16.61 16.06
C ALA A 531 20.78 15.22 16.69
N ARG A 532 19.64 14.81 17.25
CA ARG A 532 19.46 13.47 17.84
C ARG A 532 19.75 12.35 16.85
N HIS A 533 19.50 12.57 15.57
CA HIS A 533 19.72 11.59 14.50
C HIS A 533 20.99 11.87 13.67
N ASN A 534 21.88 12.75 14.14
CA ASN A 534 23.11 13.13 13.45
C ASN A 534 22.86 13.63 12.01
N ILE A 535 21.80 14.42 11.80
CA ILE A 535 21.47 15.05 10.53
C ILE A 535 21.99 16.49 10.56
N GLY A 536 23.14 16.71 9.94
CA GLY A 536 23.84 18.00 9.90
C GLY A 536 24.43 18.29 8.53
N GLY A 537 25.19 19.43 8.43
CA GLY A 537 25.84 19.85 7.20
C GLY A 537 24.97 20.70 6.28
N TRP A 538 23.72 20.96 6.66
CA TRP A 538 22.85 21.94 5.99
C TRP A 538 23.21 23.37 6.44
N GLN A 539 23.01 24.37 5.56
CA GLN A 539 23.35 25.77 5.81
C GLN A 539 22.18 26.61 6.28
N GLN A 540 20.97 26.24 5.90
CA GLN A 540 19.78 27.08 6.17
C GLN A 540 18.54 26.22 6.38
N LEU A 541 17.67 26.65 7.31
CA LEU A 541 16.40 26.03 7.64
C LEU A 541 15.28 27.04 7.46
N TYR A 542 14.31 26.68 6.62
CA TYR A 542 13.11 27.47 6.33
C TYR A 542 11.90 26.77 6.95
N LEU A 543 11.25 27.43 7.90
CA LEU A 543 10.05 26.92 8.59
C LEU A 543 8.85 27.83 8.29
N SER A 544 7.75 27.25 7.86
CA SER A 544 6.53 27.99 7.54
C SER A 544 5.97 28.78 8.72
N CYS A 545 6.05 28.22 9.93
CA CYS A 545 5.59 28.89 11.15
C CYS A 545 6.39 30.15 11.52
N GLU A 546 7.68 30.21 11.18
CA GLU A 546 8.52 31.39 11.41
C GLU A 546 8.31 32.46 10.34
N LEU A 547 8.18 32.03 9.09
CA LEU A 547 8.08 32.92 7.93
C LEU A 547 6.65 33.35 7.60
N GLY A 548 5.66 32.64 8.16
CA GLY A 548 4.24 32.92 7.93
C GLY A 548 3.75 32.55 6.52
N VAL A 549 4.57 31.83 5.74
CA VAL A 549 4.25 31.38 4.37
C VAL A 549 4.49 29.87 4.24
N ARG A 550 3.83 29.24 3.25
CA ARG A 550 3.81 27.79 3.11
C ARG A 550 4.31 27.34 1.74
N LYS A 551 4.59 26.02 1.63
CA LYS A 551 4.96 25.37 0.37
C LYS A 551 3.78 25.22 -0.59
N ASP A 552 2.57 25.04 -0.05
CA ASP A 552 1.36 24.76 -0.83
C ASP A 552 0.90 25.90 -1.75
N ASP A 553 1.30 27.13 -1.45
CA ASP A 553 1.05 28.32 -2.29
C ASP A 553 2.29 28.83 -3.05
N GLY A 554 3.42 28.13 -2.90
CA GLY A 554 4.68 28.44 -3.58
C GLY A 554 5.56 29.50 -2.90
N ARG A 555 5.01 30.34 -2.03
CA ARG A 555 5.71 31.49 -1.43
C ARG A 555 6.93 31.12 -0.60
N LEU A 556 6.91 29.94 0.04
CA LEU A 556 8.06 29.47 0.81
C LEU A 556 9.24 29.12 -0.12
N TYR A 557 8.95 28.60 -1.32
CA TYR A 557 9.98 28.37 -2.35
C TYR A 557 10.52 29.66 -2.93
N ASP A 558 9.66 30.66 -3.13
CA ASP A 558 10.09 31.98 -3.62
C ASP A 558 11.09 32.63 -2.64
N LEU A 559 10.81 32.58 -1.33
CA LEU A 559 11.73 33.06 -0.31
C LEU A 559 13.05 32.27 -0.24
N MET A 560 13.01 30.99 -0.52
CA MET A 560 14.20 30.14 -0.54
C MET A 560 15.10 30.45 -1.76
N LEU A 561 14.48 30.83 -2.89
CA LEU A 561 15.21 31.09 -4.15
C LEU A 561 15.72 32.54 -4.24
N ALA A 562 15.16 33.46 -3.46
CA ALA A 562 15.61 34.84 -3.34
C ALA A 562 16.90 34.95 -2.51
#